data_ebb8b1e599cdb817bc7354c487d594cc
#
_entry.id   ebb8b1e599cdb817bc7354c487d594cc
#
_cell.length_a   1.000
_cell.length_b   1.000
_cell.length_c   1.000
_cell.angle_alpha   90.00
_cell.angle_beta   90.00
_cell.angle_gamma   90.00
#
_symmetry.space_group_name_H-M   'P 1'
#
loop_
_entity.id
_entity.type
_entity.pdbx_description
1 polymer ?
#
loop_
_entity_poly.entity_id
_entity_poly.type
_entity_poly.pdbx_seq_one_letter_code
_entity_poly.pdbx_strand_id
1 'polypeptide(L)'
;MGLLVVGSVAFDSVETPFGKVKDVLGGSATYFSTAASYFTDVQLVAVVGRDFPDKHIQFLKKRKIDISGLRKASGKTFRWKGKYDFDLNQAHTLDTQLNVFASFNPELPESYRKTEYVFLANIDPVLQLQVLRQVIKPKLVACDTMNFWIEKKPKELKETLKYVDILTINEAEARELSKESNLVKAARRIMTFGPEVIIVKRGEYGALMFSDSGIFSAPAYPIEAVFDPTGAGDSFAGGFMGYLSRVDSIDDANIRQAIIVGSVMASFDVEDFSLNRLKKLTNSEIENRYNEFKQLTFFEDL
;
A
#
# COMPACT_ATOMS: atom_id res chain seq x y z
N MET A 1 2.26 -19.57 5.14
CA MET A 1 2.71 -18.26 5.66
C MET A 1 1.65 -17.25 5.31
N GLY A 2 1.36 -16.28 6.19
CA GLY A 2 0.33 -15.27 5.96
C GLY A 2 0.91 -13.87 6.02
N LEU A 3 0.27 -12.93 5.33
CA LEU A 3 0.57 -11.51 5.33
C LEU A 3 -0.58 -10.75 6.00
N LEU A 4 -0.31 -10.14 7.16
CA LEU A 4 -1.27 -9.30 7.86
C LEU A 4 -1.26 -7.89 7.27
N VAL A 5 -2.43 -7.33 7.01
CA VAL A 5 -2.62 -5.92 6.70
C VAL A 5 -3.67 -5.29 7.60
N VAL A 6 -3.34 -4.12 8.17
CA VAL A 6 -4.32 -3.24 8.81
C VAL A 6 -4.45 -1.96 7.99
N GLY A 7 -5.68 -1.56 7.69
CA GLY A 7 -5.93 -0.37 6.89
C GLY A 7 -7.42 -0.08 6.70
N SER A 8 -7.72 0.85 5.81
CA SER A 8 -9.10 1.21 5.47
C SER A 8 -9.70 0.25 4.43
N VAL A 9 -10.98 -0.08 4.64
CA VAL A 9 -11.90 -0.59 3.63
C VAL A 9 -12.97 0.48 3.46
N ALA A 10 -13.12 1.02 2.26
CA ALA A 10 -13.85 2.25 2.02
C ALA A 10 -14.70 2.19 0.75
N PHE A 11 -15.50 3.24 0.57
CA PHE A 11 -16.03 3.63 -0.72
C PHE A 11 -15.34 4.88 -1.21
N ASP A 12 -14.75 4.81 -2.39
CA ASP A 12 -14.08 5.92 -3.03
C ASP A 12 -14.97 6.54 -4.13
N SER A 13 -14.94 7.87 -4.22
CA SER A 13 -15.51 8.61 -5.33
C SER A 13 -14.41 9.43 -5.95
N VAL A 14 -14.06 9.11 -7.19
CA VAL A 14 -12.88 9.64 -7.88
C VAL A 14 -13.30 10.35 -9.14
N GLU A 15 -12.72 11.52 -9.37
CA GLU A 15 -12.82 12.29 -10.61
C GLU A 15 -11.43 12.51 -11.18
N THR A 16 -11.23 12.11 -12.43
CA THR A 16 -10.01 12.34 -13.20
C THR A 16 -10.36 13.01 -14.54
N PRO A 17 -9.40 13.51 -15.30
CA PRO A 17 -9.66 14.01 -16.67
C PRO A 17 -10.28 12.95 -17.59
N PHE A 18 -10.14 11.68 -17.26
CA PHE A 18 -10.59 10.54 -18.08
C PHE A 18 -11.93 9.97 -17.66
N GLY A 19 -12.50 10.42 -16.55
CA GLY A 19 -13.81 9.96 -16.11
C GLY A 19 -14.09 10.17 -14.63
N LYS A 20 -15.21 9.58 -14.19
CA LYS A 20 -15.68 9.72 -12.82
C LYS A 20 -16.41 8.47 -12.34
N VAL A 21 -16.07 8.06 -11.13
CA VAL A 21 -16.78 6.98 -10.40
C VAL A 21 -17.30 7.47 -9.06
N LYS A 22 -18.33 6.82 -8.57
CA LYS A 22 -18.95 7.17 -7.29
C LYS A 22 -19.19 5.93 -6.45
N ASP A 23 -18.83 6.01 -5.16
CA ASP A 23 -19.06 4.97 -4.16
C ASP A 23 -18.59 3.57 -4.62
N VAL A 24 -17.44 3.50 -5.28
CA VAL A 24 -16.81 2.24 -5.67
C VAL A 24 -15.99 1.65 -4.52
N LEU A 25 -15.75 0.35 -4.55
CA LEU A 25 -14.91 -0.30 -3.54
C LEU A 25 -13.48 0.24 -3.59
N GLY A 26 -12.98 0.68 -2.46
CA GLY A 26 -11.66 1.26 -2.28
C GLY A 26 -11.13 1.13 -0.86
N GLY A 27 -10.21 1.99 -0.51
CA GLY A 27 -9.49 1.98 0.76
C GLY A 27 -8.16 1.22 0.72
N SER A 28 -7.17 1.70 1.47
CA SER A 28 -5.77 1.23 1.42
C SER A 28 -5.62 -0.28 1.60
N ALA A 29 -6.28 -0.86 2.61
CA ALA A 29 -6.21 -2.29 2.82
C ALA A 29 -6.92 -3.11 1.74
N THR A 30 -7.89 -2.54 1.03
CA THR A 30 -8.60 -3.23 -0.05
C THR A 30 -7.71 -3.39 -1.29
N TYR A 31 -7.07 -2.30 -1.73
CA TYR A 31 -6.12 -2.33 -2.85
C TYR A 31 -4.94 -3.23 -2.52
N PHE A 32 -4.32 -3.02 -1.36
CA PHE A 32 -3.23 -3.85 -0.86
C PHE A 32 -3.58 -5.34 -0.87
N SER A 33 -4.68 -5.72 -0.20
CA SER A 33 -5.08 -7.12 -0.08
C SER A 33 -5.37 -7.76 -1.43
N THR A 34 -5.98 -7.01 -2.35
CA THR A 34 -6.27 -7.50 -3.70
C THR A 34 -4.98 -7.79 -4.46
N ALA A 35 -4.00 -6.87 -4.44
CA ALA A 35 -2.72 -7.06 -5.10
C ALA A 35 -1.90 -8.20 -4.45
N ALA A 36 -1.79 -8.22 -3.12
CA ALA A 36 -1.05 -9.23 -2.37
C ALA A 36 -1.60 -10.65 -2.55
N SER A 37 -2.93 -10.79 -2.73
CA SER A 37 -3.60 -12.09 -2.89
C SER A 37 -3.20 -12.88 -4.12
N TYR A 38 -2.46 -12.30 -5.05
CA TYR A 38 -1.83 -13.00 -6.19
C TYR A 38 -0.58 -13.78 -5.79
N PHE A 39 -0.01 -13.46 -4.64
CA PHE A 39 1.29 -13.99 -4.21
C PHE A 39 1.21 -14.83 -2.94
N THR A 40 0.34 -14.47 -1.98
CA THR A 40 0.28 -15.07 -0.64
C THR A 40 -1.12 -15.01 -0.06
N ASP A 41 -1.36 -15.76 1.02
CA ASP A 41 -2.58 -15.64 1.83
C ASP A 41 -2.54 -14.32 2.62
N VAL A 42 -3.64 -13.57 2.60
CA VAL A 42 -3.75 -12.25 3.23
C VAL A 42 -4.74 -12.29 4.39
N GLN A 43 -4.35 -11.70 5.51
CA GLN A 43 -5.15 -11.53 6.71
C GLN A 43 -5.53 -10.04 6.86
N LEU A 44 -6.80 -9.70 6.66
CA LEU A 44 -7.29 -8.33 6.63
C LEU A 44 -7.85 -7.90 7.99
N VAL A 45 -7.32 -6.79 8.53
CA VAL A 45 -7.84 -6.11 9.73
C VAL A 45 -8.39 -4.73 9.34
N ALA A 46 -9.69 -4.57 9.44
CA ALA A 46 -10.39 -3.34 9.07
C ALA A 46 -11.77 -3.25 9.73
N VAL A 47 -12.48 -2.15 9.49
CA VAL A 47 -13.87 -1.97 9.92
C VAL A 47 -14.71 -1.46 8.75
N VAL A 48 -15.94 -1.98 8.64
CA VAL A 48 -16.96 -1.51 7.70
C VAL A 48 -18.29 -1.26 8.40
N GLY A 49 -19.14 -0.45 7.80
CA GLY A 49 -20.49 -0.20 8.30
C GLY A 49 -21.51 -1.28 7.88
N ARG A 50 -22.76 -1.13 8.36
CA ARG A 50 -23.86 -2.01 7.95
C ARG A 50 -24.25 -1.85 6.48
N ASP A 51 -23.88 -0.72 5.86
CA ASP A 51 -24.11 -0.41 4.45
C ASP A 51 -23.11 -1.08 3.49
N PHE A 52 -22.15 -1.86 4.04
CA PHE A 52 -21.16 -2.54 3.21
C PHE A 52 -21.79 -3.78 2.54
N PRO A 53 -21.85 -3.82 1.19
CA PRO A 53 -22.56 -4.87 0.47
C PRO A 53 -21.89 -6.23 0.56
N ASP A 54 -22.71 -7.28 0.68
CA ASP A 54 -22.20 -8.66 0.75
C ASP A 54 -21.41 -9.09 -0.50
N LYS A 55 -21.70 -8.51 -1.67
CA LYS A 55 -20.90 -8.74 -2.88
C LYS A 55 -19.41 -8.45 -2.71
N HIS A 56 -19.05 -7.45 -1.89
CA HIS A 56 -17.67 -7.11 -1.59
C HIS A 56 -17.04 -8.08 -0.60
N ILE A 57 -17.82 -8.54 0.39
CA ILE A 57 -17.41 -9.64 1.30
C ILE A 57 -17.12 -10.93 0.51
N GLN A 58 -18.02 -11.28 -0.42
CA GLN A 58 -17.83 -12.46 -1.28
C GLN A 58 -16.61 -12.31 -2.20
N PHE A 59 -16.37 -11.11 -2.74
CA PHE A 59 -15.18 -10.82 -3.53
C PHE A 59 -13.90 -11.07 -2.73
N LEU A 60 -13.77 -10.53 -1.52
CA LEU A 60 -12.60 -10.74 -0.65
C LEU A 60 -12.39 -12.23 -0.35
N LYS A 61 -13.45 -12.94 0.03
CA LYS A 61 -13.39 -14.39 0.29
C LYS A 61 -12.99 -15.20 -0.94
N LYS A 62 -13.52 -14.86 -2.12
CA LYS A 62 -13.17 -15.54 -3.39
C LYS A 62 -11.69 -15.37 -3.73
N ARG A 63 -11.08 -14.26 -3.31
CA ARG A 63 -9.64 -13.98 -3.45
C ARG A 63 -8.80 -14.67 -2.35
N LYS A 64 -9.40 -15.51 -1.50
CA LYS A 64 -8.75 -16.17 -0.35
C LYS A 64 -8.17 -15.18 0.66
N ILE A 65 -8.71 -13.96 0.73
CA ILE A 65 -8.37 -13.00 1.76
C ILE A 65 -9.15 -13.41 3.03
N ASP A 66 -8.42 -13.71 4.11
CA ASP A 66 -9.02 -13.99 5.40
C ASP A 66 -9.55 -12.69 6.01
N ILE A 67 -10.84 -12.62 6.20
CA ILE A 67 -11.57 -11.48 6.73
C ILE A 67 -12.03 -11.65 8.18
N SER A 68 -11.44 -12.60 8.92
CA SER A 68 -11.77 -12.80 10.34
C SER A 68 -11.49 -11.55 11.19
N GLY A 69 -10.56 -10.69 10.73
CA GLY A 69 -10.26 -9.38 11.31
C GLY A 69 -11.11 -8.22 10.78
N LEU A 70 -12.05 -8.45 9.84
CA LEU A 70 -12.94 -7.42 9.31
C LEU A 70 -14.19 -7.29 10.19
N ARG A 71 -14.28 -6.21 10.95
CA ARG A 71 -15.41 -5.93 11.85
C ARG A 71 -16.55 -5.19 11.11
N LYS A 72 -17.79 -5.60 11.32
CA LYS A 72 -18.98 -4.88 10.86
C LYS A 72 -19.58 -4.09 12.02
N ALA A 73 -19.47 -2.77 12.00
CA ALA A 73 -19.94 -1.87 13.05
C ALA A 73 -21.28 -1.22 12.71
N SER A 74 -21.97 -0.69 13.74
CA SER A 74 -23.20 0.08 13.54
C SER A 74 -22.85 1.46 12.98
N GLY A 75 -23.34 1.78 11.78
CA GLY A 75 -23.09 3.05 11.08
C GLY A 75 -22.76 2.80 9.61
N LYS A 76 -22.24 3.84 8.95
CA LYS A 76 -21.83 3.81 7.54
C LYS A 76 -20.35 3.46 7.41
N THR A 77 -19.98 2.84 6.29
CA THR A 77 -18.60 2.59 5.89
C THR A 77 -17.88 3.91 5.60
N PHE A 78 -16.58 3.95 5.83
CA PHE A 78 -15.69 5.05 5.47
C PHE A 78 -15.86 5.43 4.00
N ARG A 79 -15.91 6.75 3.71
CA ARG A 79 -16.02 7.29 2.36
C ARG A 79 -14.96 8.35 2.14
N TRP A 80 -14.32 8.26 1.00
CA TRP A 80 -13.39 9.27 0.52
C TRP A 80 -13.81 9.77 -0.86
N LYS A 81 -13.66 11.08 -1.08
CA LYS A 81 -13.89 11.69 -2.38
C LYS A 81 -12.69 12.53 -2.75
N GLY A 82 -12.14 12.25 -3.92
CA GLY A 82 -10.98 12.95 -4.46
C GLY A 82 -11.12 13.32 -5.92
N LYS A 83 -10.26 14.23 -6.33
CA LYS A 83 -10.11 14.66 -7.71
C LYS A 83 -8.62 14.71 -8.05
N TYR A 84 -8.29 14.31 -9.26
CA TYR A 84 -6.96 14.46 -9.83
C TYR A 84 -6.97 15.49 -10.94
N ASP A 85 -5.92 16.29 -11.02
CA ASP A 85 -5.67 17.20 -12.13
C ASP A 85 -5.07 16.44 -13.34
N PHE A 86 -4.74 17.16 -14.39
CA PHE A 86 -4.32 16.55 -15.67
C PHE A 86 -3.02 15.71 -15.54
N ASP A 87 -2.14 16.06 -14.62
CA ASP A 87 -0.87 15.33 -14.38
C ASP A 87 -1.03 14.03 -13.59
N LEU A 88 -2.22 13.80 -12.98
CA LEU A 88 -2.57 12.60 -12.19
C LEU A 88 -1.64 12.29 -11.00
N ASN A 89 -0.70 13.16 -10.67
CA ASN A 89 0.31 12.88 -9.65
C ASN A 89 -0.16 13.18 -8.22
N GLN A 90 -1.13 14.09 -8.09
CA GLN A 90 -1.61 14.52 -6.78
C GLN A 90 -3.13 14.44 -6.65
N ALA A 91 -3.58 13.74 -5.61
CA ALA A 91 -4.99 13.70 -5.24
C ALA A 91 -5.37 14.95 -4.44
N HIS A 92 -6.41 15.65 -4.87
CA HIS A 92 -7.08 16.69 -4.10
C HIS A 92 -8.27 16.09 -3.37
N THR A 93 -8.18 15.96 -2.06
CA THR A 93 -9.28 15.49 -1.23
C THR A 93 -10.41 16.51 -1.21
N LEU A 94 -11.60 16.12 -1.66
CA LEU A 94 -12.80 16.94 -1.68
C LEU A 94 -13.69 16.69 -0.47
N ASP A 95 -13.76 15.45 0.02
CA ASP A 95 -14.57 15.05 1.19
C ASP A 95 -13.99 13.80 1.85
N THR A 96 -14.09 13.73 3.16
CA THR A 96 -13.68 12.56 3.96
C THR A 96 -14.70 12.31 5.06
N GLN A 97 -15.43 11.21 4.94
CA GLN A 97 -16.42 10.78 5.92
C GLN A 97 -15.90 9.54 6.65
N LEU A 98 -15.25 9.73 7.79
CA LEU A 98 -14.66 8.63 8.55
C LEU A 98 -15.71 7.60 9.01
N ASN A 99 -16.93 8.04 9.36
CA ASN A 99 -18.03 7.16 9.79
C ASN A 99 -17.56 6.16 10.86
N VAL A 100 -17.80 4.84 10.66
CA VAL A 100 -17.36 3.80 11.62
C VAL A 100 -15.85 3.74 11.82
N PHE A 101 -15.07 4.25 10.86
CA PHE A 101 -13.62 4.29 10.94
C PHE A 101 -13.11 5.29 12.02
N ALA A 102 -13.88 6.33 12.35
CA ALA A 102 -13.55 7.29 13.40
C ALA A 102 -13.41 6.66 14.80
N SER A 103 -14.13 5.55 15.04
CA SER A 103 -14.10 4.78 16.28
C SER A 103 -13.42 3.42 16.13
N PHE A 104 -12.65 3.24 15.05
CA PHE A 104 -11.96 1.99 14.79
C PHE A 104 -10.92 1.71 15.88
N ASN A 105 -11.07 0.57 16.53
CA ASN A 105 -10.13 0.04 17.50
C ASN A 105 -9.73 -1.36 17.03
N PRO A 106 -8.57 -1.52 16.38
CA PRO A 106 -8.17 -2.78 15.79
C PRO A 106 -7.80 -3.82 16.86
N GLU A 107 -8.53 -4.93 16.87
CA GLU A 107 -8.23 -6.10 17.69
C GLU A 107 -7.93 -7.28 16.75
N LEU A 108 -6.77 -7.90 16.94
CA LEU A 108 -6.37 -9.03 16.11
C LEU A 108 -7.07 -10.31 16.57
N PRO A 109 -7.64 -11.10 15.65
CA PRO A 109 -7.95 -12.49 15.92
C PRO A 109 -6.71 -13.23 16.45
N GLU A 110 -6.89 -14.20 17.34
CA GLU A 110 -5.76 -14.95 17.94
C GLU A 110 -4.87 -15.59 16.87
N SER A 111 -5.48 -16.09 15.79
CA SER A 111 -4.76 -16.69 14.65
C SER A 111 -3.85 -15.69 13.90
N TYR A 112 -4.09 -14.37 14.01
CA TYR A 112 -3.29 -13.35 13.32
C TYR A 112 -2.07 -12.90 14.14
N ARG A 113 -2.06 -13.13 15.44
CA ARG A 113 -1.01 -12.63 16.34
C ARG A 113 0.38 -13.22 16.08
N LYS A 114 0.46 -14.36 15.40
CA LYS A 114 1.72 -15.03 15.05
C LYS A 114 2.11 -14.84 13.58
N THR A 115 1.51 -13.88 12.91
CA THR A 115 1.81 -13.60 11.50
C THR A 115 3.19 -12.97 11.39
N GLU A 116 4.02 -13.51 10.50
CA GLU A 116 5.43 -13.09 10.35
C GLU A 116 5.61 -11.84 9.51
N TYR A 117 4.73 -11.59 8.54
CA TYR A 117 4.78 -10.44 7.65
C TYR A 117 3.63 -9.49 7.95
N VAL A 118 3.94 -8.24 8.26
CA VAL A 118 2.95 -7.23 8.68
C VAL A 118 3.08 -5.99 7.81
N PHE A 119 1.95 -5.53 7.25
CA PHE A 119 1.85 -4.26 6.58
C PHE A 119 0.89 -3.32 7.33
N LEU A 120 1.43 -2.18 7.73
CA LEU A 120 0.68 -1.10 8.36
C LEU A 120 0.29 -0.10 7.26
N ALA A 121 -0.87 -0.31 6.65
CA ALA A 121 -1.35 0.55 5.58
C ALA A 121 -1.70 1.94 6.12
N ASN A 122 -1.91 2.89 5.22
CA ASN A 122 -2.17 4.28 5.52
C ASN A 122 -3.42 4.48 6.41
N ILE A 123 -3.22 4.51 7.73
CA ILE A 123 -4.18 4.86 8.78
C ILE A 123 -3.49 5.65 9.88
N ASP A 124 -4.26 6.04 10.91
CA ASP A 124 -3.70 6.71 12.10
C ASP A 124 -2.50 5.93 12.68
N PRO A 125 -1.31 6.54 12.84
CA PRO A 125 -0.12 5.86 13.35
C PRO A 125 -0.30 5.30 14.76
N VAL A 126 -1.19 5.84 15.57
CA VAL A 126 -1.55 5.25 16.88
C VAL A 126 -2.20 3.88 16.69
N LEU A 127 -3.09 3.74 15.70
CA LEU A 127 -3.73 2.46 15.39
C LEU A 127 -2.75 1.46 14.77
N GLN A 128 -1.83 1.93 13.92
CA GLN A 128 -0.74 1.13 13.36
C GLN A 128 0.08 0.50 14.49
N LEU A 129 0.54 1.32 15.45
CA LEU A 129 1.31 0.85 16.60
C LEU A 129 0.51 -0.08 17.53
N GLN A 130 -0.80 0.20 17.69
CA GLN A 130 -1.68 -0.66 18.48
C GLN A 130 -1.80 -2.07 17.89
N VAL A 131 -1.90 -2.19 16.55
CA VAL A 131 -1.89 -3.49 15.87
C VAL A 131 -0.54 -4.18 16.08
N LEU A 132 0.55 -3.46 15.84
CA LEU A 132 1.88 -4.03 15.94
C LEU A 132 2.19 -4.60 17.36
N ARG A 133 1.71 -3.94 18.41
CA ARG A 133 1.84 -4.42 19.81
C ARG A 133 1.09 -5.73 20.06
N GLN A 134 0.15 -6.14 19.22
CA GLN A 134 -0.58 -7.41 19.34
C GLN A 134 0.09 -8.54 18.55
N VAL A 135 1.02 -8.23 17.62
CA VAL A 135 1.74 -9.23 16.83
C VAL A 135 2.96 -9.74 17.61
N ILE A 136 3.17 -11.05 17.57
CA ILE A 136 4.24 -11.72 18.30
C ILE A 136 5.42 -11.99 17.37
N LYS A 137 6.51 -11.27 17.55
CA LYS A 137 7.79 -11.42 16.84
C LYS A 137 7.63 -11.50 15.30
N PRO A 138 7.12 -10.45 14.65
CA PRO A 138 7.06 -10.41 13.20
C PRO A 138 8.49 -10.52 12.63
N LYS A 139 8.59 -11.14 11.45
CA LYS A 139 9.83 -11.26 10.69
C LYS A 139 10.12 -9.99 9.87
N LEU A 140 9.04 -9.36 9.40
CA LEU A 140 9.10 -8.12 8.63
C LEU A 140 7.89 -7.24 8.92
N VAL A 141 8.16 -5.99 9.23
CA VAL A 141 7.14 -4.93 9.36
C VAL A 141 7.39 -3.86 8.32
N ALA A 142 6.44 -3.68 7.42
CA ALA A 142 6.45 -2.53 6.51
C ALA A 142 5.28 -1.60 6.79
N CYS A 143 5.46 -0.32 6.47
CA CYS A 143 4.49 0.73 6.76
C CYS A 143 4.32 1.67 5.57
N ASP A 144 3.11 2.19 5.40
CA ASP A 144 2.81 3.35 4.58
C ASP A 144 2.25 4.48 5.45
N THR A 145 2.31 5.71 4.95
CA THR A 145 1.80 6.91 5.62
C THR A 145 1.22 7.89 4.58
N MET A 146 0.78 9.05 5.01
CA MET A 146 0.39 10.15 4.13
C MET A 146 0.67 11.50 4.78
N ASN A 147 0.62 12.57 3.97
CA ASN A 147 0.82 13.95 4.40
C ASN A 147 -0.01 14.33 5.64
N PHE A 148 -1.28 13.91 5.71
CA PHE A 148 -2.15 14.21 6.87
C PHE A 148 -1.54 13.75 8.21
N TRP A 149 -0.97 12.54 8.25
CA TRP A 149 -0.35 12.01 9.48
C TRP A 149 1.00 12.66 9.76
N ILE A 150 1.76 12.95 8.69
CA ILE A 150 3.05 13.66 8.79
C ILE A 150 2.84 15.06 9.41
N GLU A 151 1.78 15.76 9.00
CA GLU A 151 1.45 17.09 9.52
C GLU A 151 0.79 17.06 10.90
N LYS A 152 -0.21 16.18 11.10
CA LYS A 152 -1.09 16.23 12.28
C LYS A 152 -0.61 15.36 13.44
N LYS A 153 0.13 14.27 13.16
CA LYS A 153 0.60 13.30 14.17
C LYS A 153 2.08 12.93 13.99
N PRO A 154 3.00 13.92 13.82
CA PRO A 154 4.40 13.64 13.53
C PRO A 154 5.13 12.89 14.66
N LYS A 155 4.71 13.08 15.92
CA LYS A 155 5.31 12.40 17.08
C LYS A 155 4.90 10.93 17.11
N GLU A 156 3.61 10.67 16.94
CA GLU A 156 3.02 9.33 16.93
C GLU A 156 3.54 8.52 15.72
N LEU A 157 3.67 9.17 14.56
CA LEU A 157 4.25 8.53 13.38
C LEU A 157 5.71 8.13 13.65
N LYS A 158 6.54 9.01 14.19
CA LYS A 158 7.94 8.68 14.54
C LYS A 158 8.03 7.60 15.60
N GLU A 159 7.09 7.54 16.54
CA GLU A 159 7.04 6.46 17.53
C GLU A 159 6.74 5.11 16.87
N THR A 160 5.80 5.08 15.92
CA THR A 160 5.49 3.87 15.14
C THR A 160 6.68 3.42 14.29
N LEU A 161 7.36 4.36 13.63
CA LEU A 161 8.50 4.07 12.75
C LEU A 161 9.68 3.39 13.46
N LYS A 162 9.82 3.51 14.79
CA LYS A 162 10.85 2.78 15.56
C LYS A 162 10.70 1.25 15.51
N TYR A 163 9.54 0.76 15.12
CA TYR A 163 9.21 -0.67 15.05
C TYR A 163 8.96 -1.14 13.61
N VAL A 164 9.34 -0.32 12.63
CA VAL A 164 9.12 -0.57 11.21
C VAL A 164 10.47 -0.82 10.54
N ASP A 165 10.56 -1.89 9.77
CA ASP A 165 11.78 -2.24 9.02
C ASP A 165 11.82 -1.53 7.67
N ILE A 166 10.67 -1.44 6.98
CA ILE A 166 10.55 -0.85 5.64
C ILE A 166 9.45 0.21 5.63
N LEU A 167 9.79 1.45 5.23
CA LEU A 167 8.81 2.49 4.98
C LEU A 167 8.62 2.67 3.47
N THR A 168 7.37 2.57 3.00
CA THR A 168 6.97 3.04 1.67
C THR A 168 6.37 4.44 1.79
N ILE A 169 6.80 5.38 0.98
CA ILE A 169 6.41 6.79 1.08
C ILE A 169 6.51 7.45 -0.30
N ASN A 170 5.69 8.46 -0.59
CA ASN A 170 5.88 9.22 -1.82
C ASN A 170 6.97 10.31 -1.69
N GLU A 171 7.37 10.88 -2.81
CA GLU A 171 8.46 11.87 -2.87
C GLU A 171 8.15 13.14 -2.05
N ALA A 172 6.93 13.66 -2.13
CA ALA A 172 6.51 14.86 -1.40
C ALA A 172 6.46 14.60 0.11
N GLU A 173 5.88 13.49 0.50
CA GLU A 173 5.81 13.03 1.90
C GLU A 173 7.20 12.80 2.50
N ALA A 174 8.13 12.20 1.72
CA ALA A 174 9.50 11.98 2.19
C ALA A 174 10.22 13.30 2.49
N ARG A 175 10.08 14.30 1.61
CA ARG A 175 10.60 15.65 1.85
C ARG A 175 9.96 16.31 3.05
N GLU A 176 8.65 16.16 3.21
CA GLU A 176 7.91 16.76 4.32
C GLU A 176 8.27 16.11 5.67
N LEU A 177 8.30 14.78 5.75
CA LEU A 177 8.63 14.04 6.97
C LEU A 177 10.06 14.32 7.45
N SER A 178 11.00 14.41 6.53
CA SER A 178 12.41 14.64 6.81
C SER A 178 12.78 16.12 6.99
N LYS A 179 11.99 17.04 6.41
CA LYS A 179 12.32 18.47 6.23
C LYS A 179 13.59 18.67 5.38
N GLU A 180 13.84 17.79 4.43
CA GLU A 180 14.96 17.80 3.49
C GLU A 180 14.47 17.91 2.06
N SER A 181 15.02 18.81 1.25
CA SER A 181 14.65 18.97 -0.16
C SER A 181 15.28 17.91 -1.10
N ASN A 182 16.46 17.41 -0.74
CA ASN A 182 17.14 16.36 -1.51
C ASN A 182 16.70 14.97 -1.06
N LEU A 183 16.25 14.11 -1.98
CA LEU A 183 15.71 12.79 -1.64
C LEU A 183 16.69 11.85 -0.96
N VAL A 184 17.98 11.91 -1.32
CA VAL A 184 19.01 11.08 -0.67
C VAL A 184 19.17 11.49 0.79
N LYS A 185 19.20 12.82 1.06
CA LYS A 185 19.24 13.33 2.44
C LYS A 185 17.94 13.00 3.18
N ALA A 186 16.81 13.15 2.51
CA ALA A 186 15.50 12.83 3.06
C ALA A 186 15.42 11.37 3.53
N ALA A 187 15.78 10.43 2.66
CA ALA A 187 15.78 9.01 2.99
C ALA A 187 16.72 8.69 4.17
N ARG A 188 17.96 9.17 4.13
CA ARG A 188 18.93 9.00 5.23
C ARG A 188 18.41 9.57 6.56
N ARG A 189 17.74 10.71 6.51
CA ARG A 189 17.12 11.30 7.69
C ARG A 189 15.98 10.45 8.23
N ILE A 190 15.13 9.91 7.35
CA ILE A 190 14.02 9.05 7.74
C ILE A 190 14.52 7.74 8.35
N MET A 191 15.59 7.14 7.82
CA MET A 191 16.23 5.95 8.39
C MET A 191 16.62 6.17 9.87
N THR A 192 16.99 7.38 10.28
CA THR A 192 17.27 7.70 11.70
C THR A 192 16.05 7.64 12.61
N PHE A 193 14.83 7.48 12.06
CA PHE A 193 13.59 7.34 12.82
C PHE A 193 13.24 5.87 13.11
N GLY A 194 13.94 4.91 12.47
CA GLY A 194 13.77 3.47 12.73
C GLY A 194 13.93 2.58 11.50
N PRO A 195 13.26 2.86 10.36
CA PRO A 195 13.30 1.96 9.22
C PRO A 195 14.72 1.78 8.64
N GLU A 196 15.08 0.55 8.30
CA GLU A 196 16.35 0.21 7.65
C GLU A 196 16.28 0.40 6.13
N VAL A 197 15.07 0.31 5.56
CA VAL A 197 14.84 0.48 4.13
C VAL A 197 13.76 1.53 3.90
N ILE A 198 14.05 2.50 3.02
CA ILE A 198 13.08 3.50 2.56
C ILE A 198 12.82 3.29 1.09
N ILE A 199 11.55 3.11 0.71
CA ILE A 199 11.11 3.03 -0.68
C ILE A 199 10.32 4.29 -1.01
N VAL A 200 10.90 5.17 -1.84
CA VAL A 200 10.27 6.42 -2.28
C VAL A 200 9.56 6.17 -3.61
N LYS A 201 8.24 6.21 -3.57
CA LYS A 201 7.36 6.10 -4.75
C LYS A 201 7.32 7.46 -5.47
N ARG A 202 7.47 7.48 -6.79
CA ARG A 202 7.62 8.70 -7.59
C ARG A 202 6.66 8.74 -8.79
N GLY A 203 5.52 8.07 -8.69
CA GLY A 203 4.52 8.01 -9.74
C GLY A 203 5.10 7.49 -11.06
N GLU A 204 4.99 8.25 -12.13
CA GLU A 204 5.50 7.92 -13.47
C GLU A 204 7.03 7.79 -13.56
N TYR A 205 7.76 8.28 -12.56
CA TYR A 205 9.23 8.14 -12.48
C TYR A 205 9.67 6.87 -11.73
N GLY A 206 8.75 6.02 -11.31
CA GLY A 206 9.05 4.74 -10.65
C GLY A 206 9.32 4.83 -9.16
N ALA A 207 10.31 4.10 -8.66
CA ALA A 207 10.64 4.02 -7.24
C ALA A 207 12.14 4.05 -6.98
N LEU A 208 12.54 4.66 -5.87
CA LEU A 208 13.90 4.63 -5.34
C LEU A 208 13.91 3.90 -4.01
N MET A 209 14.78 2.92 -3.86
CA MET A 209 15.09 2.28 -2.59
C MET A 209 16.38 2.85 -2.03
N PHE A 210 16.38 3.09 -0.72
CA PHE A 210 17.55 3.49 0.06
C PHE A 210 17.72 2.51 1.22
N SER A 211 18.92 1.97 1.36
CA SER A 211 19.31 1.09 2.45
C SER A 211 20.80 1.28 2.75
N ASP A 212 21.32 0.58 3.74
CA ASP A 212 22.77 0.58 4.02
C ASP A 212 23.59 -0.05 2.89
N SER A 213 22.99 -0.98 2.10
CA SER A 213 23.65 -1.58 0.92
C SER A 213 23.75 -0.61 -0.27
N GLY A 214 23.05 0.52 -0.25
CA GLY A 214 23.11 1.53 -1.30
C GLY A 214 21.73 2.01 -1.79
N ILE A 215 21.71 2.44 -3.06
CA ILE A 215 20.52 2.96 -3.72
C ILE A 215 20.16 2.05 -4.90
N PHE A 216 18.88 1.68 -4.98
CA PHE A 216 18.34 0.99 -6.15
C PHE A 216 17.26 1.83 -6.80
N SER A 217 17.26 1.91 -8.13
CA SER A 217 16.24 2.64 -8.91
C SER A 217 15.49 1.68 -9.81
N ALA A 218 14.17 1.66 -9.67
CA ALA A 218 13.26 0.98 -10.59
C ALA A 218 12.48 2.02 -11.39
N PRO A 219 12.41 1.92 -12.73
CA PRO A 219 11.53 2.79 -13.52
C PRO A 219 10.07 2.47 -13.24
N ALA A 220 9.15 3.36 -13.62
CA ALA A 220 7.77 2.99 -13.80
C ALA A 220 7.60 2.17 -15.09
N TYR A 221 6.54 1.35 -15.14
CA TYR A 221 6.13 0.73 -16.39
C TYR A 221 5.50 1.78 -17.31
N PRO A 222 5.97 1.97 -18.54
CA PRO A 222 5.42 2.97 -19.45
C PRO A 222 4.02 2.54 -19.92
N ILE A 223 3.01 3.33 -19.56
CA ILE A 223 1.60 3.09 -19.89
C ILE A 223 1.09 4.27 -20.71
N GLU A 224 0.40 3.98 -21.81
CA GLU A 224 -0.19 5.03 -22.65
C GLU A 224 -1.46 5.64 -22.03
N ALA A 225 -2.23 4.86 -21.27
CA ALA A 225 -3.51 5.28 -20.71
C ALA A 225 -3.56 5.01 -19.19
N VAL A 226 -3.53 6.06 -18.41
CA VAL A 226 -3.76 6.06 -16.97
C VAL A 226 -5.14 6.65 -16.70
N PHE A 227 -6.05 5.86 -16.13
CA PHE A 227 -7.43 6.29 -15.86
C PHE A 227 -7.63 6.78 -14.43
N ASP A 228 -7.10 6.05 -13.44
CA ASP A 228 -7.30 6.33 -12.02
C ASP A 228 -6.04 5.93 -11.22
N PRO A 229 -5.27 6.87 -10.68
CA PRO A 229 -4.09 6.55 -9.88
C PRO A 229 -4.42 6.21 -8.41
N THR A 230 -5.72 6.23 -8.03
CA THR A 230 -6.16 5.91 -6.68
C THR A 230 -5.87 4.45 -6.35
N GLY A 231 -5.12 4.21 -5.27
CA GLY A 231 -4.76 2.86 -4.85
C GLY A 231 -3.46 2.32 -5.46
N ALA A 232 -2.83 3.04 -6.41
CA ALA A 232 -1.56 2.60 -7.02
C ALA A 232 -0.46 2.36 -5.97
N GLY A 233 -0.34 3.25 -4.98
CA GLY A 233 0.61 3.09 -3.87
C GLY A 233 0.30 1.88 -3.00
N ASP A 234 -0.97 1.63 -2.71
CA ASP A 234 -1.41 0.48 -1.93
C ASP A 234 -1.23 -0.83 -2.71
N SER A 235 -1.51 -0.81 -4.01
CA SER A 235 -1.31 -1.94 -4.93
C SER A 235 0.18 -2.26 -5.11
N PHE A 236 1.04 -1.23 -5.18
CA PHE A 236 2.48 -1.38 -5.12
C PHE A 236 2.89 -2.11 -3.83
N ALA A 237 2.45 -1.62 -2.68
CA ALA A 237 2.78 -2.21 -1.39
C ALA A 237 2.25 -3.65 -1.26
N GLY A 238 1.06 -3.93 -1.82
CA GLY A 238 0.48 -5.27 -1.87
C GLY A 238 1.31 -6.25 -2.71
N GLY A 239 1.76 -5.85 -3.89
CA GLY A 239 2.66 -6.63 -4.74
C GLY A 239 4.02 -6.86 -4.07
N PHE A 240 4.59 -5.80 -3.53
CA PHE A 240 5.87 -5.80 -2.81
C PHE A 240 5.87 -6.78 -1.63
N MET A 241 4.97 -6.60 -0.68
CA MET A 241 4.87 -7.43 0.52
C MET A 241 4.38 -8.84 0.21
N GLY A 242 3.48 -8.99 -0.75
CA GLY A 242 3.00 -10.28 -1.21
C GLY A 242 4.12 -11.15 -1.78
N TYR A 243 5.01 -10.55 -2.58
CA TYR A 243 6.19 -11.24 -3.11
C TYR A 243 7.16 -11.64 -1.99
N LEU A 244 7.53 -10.73 -1.08
CA LEU A 244 8.43 -11.03 0.04
C LEU A 244 7.88 -12.13 0.95
N SER A 245 6.59 -12.08 1.27
CA SER A 245 5.93 -13.14 2.05
C SER A 245 5.94 -14.50 1.34
N ARG A 246 5.85 -14.52 -0.01
CA ARG A 246 5.90 -15.74 -0.81
C ARG A 246 7.28 -16.38 -0.82
N VAL A 247 8.33 -15.57 -1.02
CA VAL A 247 9.71 -16.08 -1.13
C VAL A 247 10.36 -16.35 0.22
N ASP A 248 9.79 -15.79 1.29
CA ASP A 248 10.24 -15.95 2.68
C ASP A 248 11.71 -15.55 2.92
N SER A 249 12.22 -14.60 2.14
CA SER A 249 13.58 -14.07 2.26
C SER A 249 13.57 -12.55 2.11
N ILE A 250 14.35 -11.86 2.99
CA ILE A 250 14.42 -10.39 3.11
C ILE A 250 15.84 -9.92 2.80
N ASP A 251 16.50 -10.52 1.82
CA ASP A 251 17.77 -10.04 1.33
C ASP A 251 17.60 -8.91 0.29
N ASP A 252 18.67 -8.21 0.00
CA ASP A 252 18.68 -7.06 -0.92
C ASP A 252 18.17 -7.43 -2.32
N ALA A 253 18.51 -8.61 -2.83
CA ALA A 253 18.08 -9.08 -4.14
C ALA A 253 16.54 -9.30 -4.18
N ASN A 254 15.98 -9.93 -3.16
CA ASN A 254 14.55 -10.14 -3.05
C ASN A 254 13.78 -8.84 -2.82
N ILE A 255 14.34 -7.88 -2.07
CA ILE A 255 13.72 -6.55 -1.89
C ILE A 255 13.66 -5.82 -3.24
N ARG A 256 14.73 -5.83 -4.05
CA ARG A 256 14.74 -5.23 -5.40
C ARG A 256 13.72 -5.89 -6.31
N GLN A 257 13.62 -7.22 -6.32
CA GLN A 257 12.61 -7.95 -7.09
C GLN A 257 11.19 -7.60 -6.61
N ALA A 258 10.98 -7.50 -5.30
CA ALA A 258 9.70 -7.09 -4.72
C ALA A 258 9.29 -5.68 -5.17
N ILE A 259 10.23 -4.74 -5.30
CA ILE A 259 9.95 -3.39 -5.83
C ILE A 259 9.46 -3.48 -7.28
N ILE A 260 10.07 -4.31 -8.12
CA ILE A 260 9.58 -4.53 -9.49
C ILE A 260 8.19 -5.16 -9.48
N VAL A 261 7.94 -6.17 -8.64
CA VAL A 261 6.60 -6.79 -8.52
C VAL A 261 5.57 -5.76 -8.04
N GLY A 262 5.93 -4.90 -7.07
CA GLY A 262 5.09 -3.78 -6.64
C GLY A 262 4.76 -2.82 -7.79
N SER A 263 5.77 -2.44 -8.59
CA SER A 263 5.60 -1.58 -9.76
C SER A 263 4.70 -2.23 -10.84
N VAL A 264 4.82 -3.54 -11.05
CA VAL A 264 3.93 -4.32 -11.92
C VAL A 264 2.49 -4.21 -11.44
N MET A 265 2.21 -4.45 -10.15
CA MET A 265 0.86 -4.41 -9.62
C MET A 265 0.25 -3.00 -9.66
N ALA A 266 1.04 -1.98 -9.31
CA ALA A 266 0.63 -0.57 -9.43
C ALA A 266 0.32 -0.18 -10.88
N SER A 267 1.11 -0.66 -11.85
CA SER A 267 0.89 -0.36 -13.26
C SER A 267 -0.42 -0.93 -13.79
N PHE A 268 -0.86 -2.07 -13.29
CA PHE A 268 -2.19 -2.61 -13.63
C PHE A 268 -3.32 -1.85 -12.94
N ASP A 269 -3.11 -1.40 -11.71
CA ASP A 269 -4.15 -0.68 -10.96
C ASP A 269 -4.62 0.57 -11.69
N VAL A 270 -3.70 1.36 -12.22
CA VAL A 270 -4.00 2.64 -12.87
C VAL A 270 -4.65 2.53 -14.25
N GLU A 271 -4.76 1.32 -14.84
CA GLU A 271 -5.39 1.06 -16.14
C GLU A 271 -6.92 1.12 -16.13
N ASP A 272 -7.57 1.16 -14.96
CA ASP A 272 -9.03 1.23 -14.84
C ASP A 272 -9.40 1.85 -13.48
N PHE A 273 -10.64 2.32 -13.33
CA PHE A 273 -11.14 2.85 -12.07
C PHE A 273 -11.27 1.78 -10.99
N SER A 274 -10.89 2.16 -9.75
CA SER A 274 -11.02 1.26 -8.59
C SER A 274 -10.25 -0.06 -8.83
N LEU A 275 -10.73 -1.14 -8.29
CA LEU A 275 -10.15 -2.48 -8.44
C LEU A 275 -10.53 -3.21 -9.75
N ASN A 276 -11.11 -2.52 -10.73
CA ASN A 276 -11.69 -3.20 -11.91
C ASN A 276 -10.66 -3.99 -12.71
N ARG A 277 -9.46 -3.43 -12.87
CA ARG A 277 -8.37 -4.12 -13.56
C ARG A 277 -7.76 -5.21 -12.69
N LEU A 278 -7.44 -4.91 -11.43
CA LEU A 278 -6.86 -5.87 -10.49
C LEU A 278 -7.75 -7.12 -10.28
N LYS A 279 -9.07 -6.96 -10.32
CA LYS A 279 -10.00 -8.09 -10.18
C LYS A 279 -9.91 -9.13 -11.31
N LYS A 280 -9.47 -8.72 -12.48
CA LYS A 280 -9.47 -9.51 -13.72
C LYS A 280 -8.10 -10.04 -14.11
N LEU A 281 -7.03 -9.66 -13.40
CA LEU A 281 -5.67 -10.07 -13.71
C LEU A 281 -5.50 -11.58 -13.63
N THR A 282 -4.65 -12.07 -14.50
CA THR A 282 -4.14 -13.44 -14.50
C THR A 282 -2.66 -13.47 -14.09
N ASN A 283 -2.20 -14.59 -13.58
CA ASN A 283 -0.78 -14.76 -13.24
C ASN A 283 0.11 -14.58 -14.48
N SER A 284 -0.34 -15.03 -15.65
CA SER A 284 0.41 -14.86 -16.90
C SER A 284 0.61 -13.40 -17.27
N GLU A 285 -0.39 -12.53 -17.09
CA GLU A 285 -0.23 -11.10 -17.34
C GLU A 285 0.79 -10.47 -16.38
N ILE A 286 0.76 -10.86 -15.11
CA ILE A 286 1.72 -10.39 -14.11
C ILE A 286 3.15 -10.83 -14.48
N GLU A 287 3.36 -12.09 -14.82
CA GLU A 287 4.65 -12.64 -15.24
C GLU A 287 5.16 -11.99 -16.52
N ASN A 288 4.31 -11.78 -17.52
CA ASN A 288 4.68 -11.12 -18.77
C ASN A 288 5.16 -9.70 -18.50
N ARG A 289 4.40 -8.90 -17.76
CA ARG A 289 4.79 -7.53 -17.42
C ARG A 289 6.06 -7.47 -16.55
N TYR A 290 6.23 -8.41 -15.64
CA TYR A 290 7.48 -8.53 -14.88
C TYR A 290 8.69 -8.78 -15.79
N ASN A 291 8.54 -9.62 -16.82
CA ASN A 291 9.60 -9.90 -17.79
C ASN A 291 9.88 -8.70 -18.70
N GLU A 292 8.85 -7.91 -19.06
CA GLU A 292 9.01 -6.66 -19.80
C GLU A 292 9.84 -5.64 -19.01
N PHE A 293 9.70 -5.56 -17.67
CA PHE A 293 10.56 -4.73 -16.83
C PHE A 293 12.04 -5.07 -16.96
N LYS A 294 12.40 -6.35 -17.11
CA LYS A 294 13.79 -6.76 -17.33
C LYS A 294 14.33 -6.16 -18.64
N GLN A 295 13.51 -6.16 -19.69
CA GLN A 295 13.90 -5.58 -20.98
C GLN A 295 14.04 -4.06 -20.92
N LEU A 296 13.14 -3.38 -20.17
CA LEU A 296 13.20 -1.93 -19.97
C LEU A 296 14.44 -1.45 -19.23
N THR A 297 15.03 -2.29 -18.41
CA THR A 297 16.19 -1.95 -17.55
C THR A 297 17.48 -2.61 -18.00
N PHE A 298 17.42 -3.46 -19.03
CA PHE A 298 18.59 -4.17 -19.55
C PHE A 298 19.46 -3.24 -20.41
N PHE A 299 20.75 -3.32 -20.19
CA PHE A 299 21.78 -2.74 -21.06
C PHE A 299 22.99 -3.68 -21.06
N GLU A 300 23.74 -3.68 -22.17
CA GLU A 300 24.90 -4.56 -22.34
C GLU A 300 26.12 -4.02 -21.56
N ASP A 301 27.00 -4.94 -21.21
CA ASP A 301 28.31 -4.60 -20.62
C ASP A 301 29.17 -3.84 -21.64
N LEU A 302 30.07 -2.95 -21.13
CA LEU A 302 30.99 -2.17 -21.94
C LEU A 302 32.06 -3.05 -22.59
#